data_3af70cb2bad0d6ceda191c556bf5b6a1
#
_entry.id   3af70cb2bad0d6ceda191c556bf5b6a1
#
_cell.length_a   1.000
_cell.length_b   1.000
_cell.length_c   1.000
_cell.angle_alpha   90.00
_cell.angle_beta   90.00
_cell.angle_gamma   90.00
#
_symmetry.space_group_name_H-M   'P 1'
#
loop_
_entity.id
_entity.type
_entity.pdbx_description
1 polymer ?
#
loop_
_entity_poly.entity_id
_entity_poly.type
_entity_poly.pdbx_seq_one_letter_code
_entity_poly.pdbx_strand_id
1 'polypeptide(L)'
;MLTLTAAALSAQTTDKEARKAKREARREARKLEQAIMDSLKMASYLDEEVNIGYETVKRRHLSSSVSKVTVDDDAIGSCSNIAEYLMGKVPGLTVFQEGDGYRYQIRGANSFYGSTEPLFLVDGIETDNIDHINPLEVRSVEVLKDGSASIYGTRGANGVIMITTKR
;
A
#
# COMPACT_ATOMS: atom_id res chain seq x y z
N MET A 1 -53.88 -14.03 43.76
CA MET A 1 -52.43 -13.67 43.74
C MET A 1 -51.67 -14.23 42.55
N LEU A 2 -52.21 -15.08 41.71
CA LEU A 2 -51.48 -15.70 40.56
C LEU A 2 -51.48 -14.87 39.27
N THR A 3 -52.30 -13.86 39.12
CA THR A 3 -52.42 -13.05 37.88
C THR A 3 -51.41 -11.92 37.77
N LEU A 4 -50.88 -11.42 38.88
CA LEU A 4 -49.85 -10.35 38.87
C LEU A 4 -48.46 -10.85 38.47
N THR A 5 -48.18 -12.10 38.70
CA THR A 5 -46.86 -12.70 38.39
C THR A 5 -46.69 -12.98 36.88
N ALA A 6 -47.75 -13.32 36.15
CA ALA A 6 -47.74 -13.58 34.73
C ALA A 6 -47.53 -12.29 33.92
N ALA A 7 -48.13 -11.17 34.34
CA ALA A 7 -47.93 -9.87 33.66
C ALA A 7 -46.54 -9.30 33.84
N ALA A 8 -45.92 -9.49 35.00
CA ALA A 8 -44.52 -9.08 35.22
C ALA A 8 -43.51 -9.92 34.43
N LEU A 9 -43.77 -11.21 34.25
CA LEU A 9 -42.94 -12.10 33.49
C LEU A 9 -42.99 -11.77 31.95
N SER A 10 -44.19 -11.45 31.43
CA SER A 10 -44.35 -11.04 30.05
C SER A 10 -43.68 -9.69 29.74
N ALA A 11 -43.73 -8.73 30.65
CA ALA A 11 -43.08 -7.43 30.50
C ALA A 11 -41.53 -7.56 30.50
N GLN A 12 -40.99 -8.48 31.29
CA GLN A 12 -39.54 -8.74 31.31
C GLN A 12 -39.04 -9.44 30.06
N THR A 13 -39.83 -10.31 29.44
CA THR A 13 -39.48 -10.96 28.16
C THR A 13 -39.47 -9.97 27.01
N THR A 14 -40.46 -9.09 26.93
CA THR A 14 -40.54 -8.04 25.88
C THR A 14 -39.39 -7.02 26.00
N ASP A 15 -38.97 -6.63 27.20
CA ASP A 15 -37.84 -5.72 27.41
C ASP A 15 -36.52 -6.38 27.00
N LYS A 16 -36.33 -7.66 27.27
CA LYS A 16 -35.15 -8.43 26.87
C LYS A 16 -35.06 -8.58 25.33
N GLU A 17 -36.19 -8.84 24.69
CA GLU A 17 -36.25 -8.91 23.22
C GLU A 17 -36.01 -7.55 22.57
N ALA A 18 -36.57 -6.47 23.08
CA ALA A 18 -36.31 -5.12 22.61
C ALA A 18 -34.83 -4.72 22.75
N ARG A 19 -34.19 -5.09 23.86
CA ARG A 19 -32.74 -4.86 24.07
C ARG A 19 -31.89 -5.70 23.10
N LYS A 20 -32.29 -6.93 22.79
CA LYS A 20 -31.63 -7.79 21.82
C LYS A 20 -31.73 -7.20 20.42
N ALA A 21 -32.94 -6.82 19.98
CA ALA A 21 -33.18 -6.18 18.68
C ALA A 21 -32.37 -4.88 18.52
N LYS A 22 -32.32 -4.04 19.58
CA LYS A 22 -31.51 -2.81 19.58
C LYS A 22 -30.02 -3.09 19.45
N ARG A 23 -29.50 -4.18 20.06
CA ARG A 23 -28.10 -4.58 19.90
C ARG A 23 -27.79 -5.10 18.50
N GLU A 24 -28.71 -5.87 17.91
CA GLU A 24 -28.58 -6.37 16.54
C GLU A 24 -28.60 -5.23 15.54
N ALA A 25 -29.56 -4.32 15.64
CA ALA A 25 -29.63 -3.13 14.79
C ALA A 25 -28.34 -2.27 14.88
N ARG A 26 -27.78 -2.10 16.08
CA ARG A 26 -26.49 -1.39 16.23
C ARG A 26 -25.32 -2.13 15.60
N ARG A 27 -25.32 -3.47 15.60
CA ARG A 27 -24.29 -4.26 14.93
C ARG A 27 -24.39 -4.15 13.42
N GLU A 28 -25.60 -4.18 12.88
CA GLU A 28 -25.85 -4.00 11.45
C GLU A 28 -25.47 -2.59 10.98
N ALA A 29 -25.85 -1.57 11.73
CA ALA A 29 -25.47 -0.19 11.43
C ALA A 29 -23.93 -0.02 11.38
N ARG A 30 -23.20 -0.58 12.35
CA ARG A 30 -21.73 -0.55 12.33
C ARG A 30 -21.11 -1.28 11.15
N LYS A 31 -21.69 -2.43 10.76
CA LYS A 31 -21.23 -3.16 9.57
C LYS A 31 -21.45 -2.34 8.30
N LEU A 32 -22.59 -1.67 8.19
CA LEU A 32 -22.89 -0.80 7.05
C LEU A 32 -21.97 0.41 7.01
N GLU A 33 -21.74 1.07 8.14
CA GLU A 33 -20.79 2.18 8.24
C GLU A 33 -19.38 1.74 7.83
N GLN A 34 -18.94 0.57 8.31
CA GLN A 34 -17.64 0.03 7.93
C GLN A 34 -17.55 -0.24 6.43
N ALA A 35 -18.58 -0.85 5.84
CA ALA A 35 -18.61 -1.13 4.40
C ALA A 35 -18.59 0.17 3.55
N ILE A 36 -19.26 1.21 4.00
CA ILE A 36 -19.22 2.54 3.36
C ILE A 36 -17.81 3.12 3.45
N MET A 37 -17.19 3.07 4.62
CA MET A 37 -15.82 3.57 4.81
C MET A 37 -14.81 2.80 3.96
N ASP A 38 -14.93 1.49 3.86
CA ASP A 38 -14.05 0.66 3.03
C ASP A 38 -14.25 0.98 1.53
N SER A 39 -15.49 1.22 1.10
CA SER A 39 -15.80 1.67 -0.27
C SER A 39 -15.21 3.04 -0.59
N LEU A 40 -15.29 3.99 0.33
CA LEU A 40 -14.71 5.33 0.17
C LEU A 40 -13.16 5.27 0.11
N LYS A 41 -12.54 4.45 0.95
CA LYS A 41 -11.09 4.21 0.90
C LYS A 41 -10.67 3.59 -0.44
N MET A 42 -11.42 2.61 -0.94
CA MET A 42 -11.15 2.01 -2.24
C MET A 42 -11.31 3.02 -3.37
N ALA A 43 -12.34 3.86 -3.34
CA ALA A 43 -12.55 4.90 -4.35
C ALA A 43 -11.39 5.92 -4.35
N SER A 44 -10.95 6.38 -3.18
CA SER A 44 -9.81 7.30 -3.07
C SER A 44 -8.51 6.65 -3.55
N TYR A 45 -8.30 5.37 -3.24
CA TYR A 45 -7.15 4.62 -3.72
C TYR A 45 -7.12 4.48 -5.25
N LEU A 46 -8.27 4.24 -5.89
CA LEU A 46 -8.38 4.13 -7.35
C LEU A 46 -8.21 5.46 -8.07
N ASP A 47 -8.56 6.58 -7.43
CA ASP A 47 -8.37 7.92 -7.97
C ASP A 47 -6.96 8.50 -7.70
N GLU A 48 -6.13 7.78 -6.93
CA GLU A 48 -4.75 8.18 -6.71
C GLU A 48 -3.96 8.24 -8.01
N GLU A 49 -3.25 9.35 -8.19
CA GLU A 49 -2.37 9.54 -9.34
C GLU A 49 -1.02 8.86 -9.09
N VAL A 50 -0.60 8.08 -10.07
CA VAL A 50 0.66 7.34 -10.06
C VAL A 50 1.51 7.82 -11.23
N ASN A 51 2.75 8.19 -10.94
CA ASN A 51 3.72 8.52 -11.97
C ASN A 51 4.28 7.22 -12.57
N ILE A 52 4.21 7.08 -13.88
CA ILE A 52 4.75 5.93 -14.61
C ILE A 52 6.00 6.31 -15.42
N GLY A 53 6.64 7.42 -15.07
CA GLY A 53 7.93 7.87 -15.59
C GLY A 53 7.84 8.93 -16.68
N TYR A 54 6.86 8.88 -17.56
CA TYR A 54 6.61 9.86 -18.61
C TYR A 54 5.24 10.53 -18.51
N GLU A 55 4.33 9.96 -17.71
CA GLU A 55 2.96 10.45 -17.51
C GLU A 55 2.48 10.11 -16.11
N THR A 56 1.57 10.93 -15.60
CA THR A 56 0.84 10.65 -14.34
C THR A 56 -0.54 10.12 -14.69
N VAL A 57 -0.84 8.90 -14.28
CA VAL A 57 -2.09 8.20 -14.59
C VAL A 57 -2.80 7.82 -13.32
N LYS A 58 -4.13 7.91 -13.32
CA LYS A 58 -4.93 7.42 -12.18
C LYS A 58 -4.79 5.89 -12.06
N ARG A 59 -4.64 5.42 -10.84
CA ARG A 59 -4.45 3.99 -10.53
C ARG A 59 -5.50 3.08 -11.16
N ARG A 60 -6.76 3.53 -11.26
CA ARG A 60 -7.85 2.78 -11.91
C ARG A 60 -7.63 2.48 -13.40
N HIS A 61 -6.78 3.25 -14.08
CA HIS A 61 -6.42 3.06 -15.49
C HIS A 61 -5.20 2.15 -15.67
N LEU A 62 -4.54 1.77 -14.59
CA LEU A 62 -3.40 0.86 -14.63
C LEU A 62 -3.90 -0.58 -14.61
N SER A 63 -3.62 -1.31 -15.68
CA SER A 63 -3.90 -2.76 -15.78
C SER A 63 -2.86 -3.63 -15.07
N SER A 64 -1.86 -3.03 -14.46
CA SER A 64 -0.69 -3.70 -13.90
C SER A 64 -0.39 -3.25 -12.46
N SER A 65 0.38 -4.07 -11.75
CA SER A 65 0.69 -3.86 -10.35
C SER A 65 1.73 -2.76 -10.15
N VAL A 66 1.29 -1.63 -9.64
CA VAL A 66 2.16 -0.53 -9.21
C VAL A 66 2.02 -0.35 -7.70
N SER A 67 3.14 -0.32 -6.99
CA SER A 67 3.17 0.02 -5.57
C SER A 67 3.76 1.41 -5.40
N LYS A 68 2.96 2.32 -4.83
CA LYS A 68 3.41 3.67 -4.47
C LYS A 68 3.55 3.74 -2.97
N VAL A 69 4.67 4.24 -2.50
CA VAL A 69 4.92 4.58 -1.10
C VAL A 69 5.21 6.07 -1.05
N THR A 70 4.28 6.82 -0.47
CA THR A 70 4.54 8.22 -0.09
C THR A 70 5.39 8.20 1.17
N VAL A 71 6.40 9.03 1.18
CA VAL A 71 7.35 9.07 2.29
C VAL A 71 6.75 9.87 3.44
N ASP A 72 6.63 9.23 4.61
CA ASP A 72 6.22 9.88 5.85
C ASP A 72 7.46 10.41 6.56
N ASP A 73 7.51 11.73 6.77
CA ASP A 73 8.65 12.42 7.39
C ASP A 73 8.97 11.88 8.80
N ASP A 74 7.95 11.47 9.56
CA ASP A 74 8.11 10.92 10.90
C ASP A 74 8.78 9.53 10.90
N ALA A 75 8.49 8.71 9.89
CA ALA A 75 9.04 7.36 9.79
C ALA A 75 10.47 7.34 9.22
N ILE A 76 10.83 8.36 8.45
CA ILE A 76 12.12 8.44 7.75
C ILE A 76 13.24 8.92 8.66
N GLY A 77 12.93 9.68 9.70
CA GLY A 77 13.90 10.24 10.63
C GLY A 77 14.73 9.20 11.41
N SER A 78 14.30 7.93 11.38
CA SER A 78 14.99 6.80 12.02
C SER A 78 15.83 5.94 11.04
N CYS A 79 15.74 6.21 9.73
CA CYS A 79 16.45 5.45 8.71
C CYS A 79 17.71 6.17 8.23
N SER A 80 18.82 5.45 8.14
CA SER A 80 20.10 6.01 7.70
C SER A 80 20.18 6.14 6.18
N ASN A 81 19.46 5.31 5.45
CA ASN A 81 19.45 5.28 3.99
C ASN A 81 18.08 4.87 3.43
N ILE A 82 17.91 5.07 2.12
CA ILE A 82 16.66 4.74 1.42
C ILE A 82 16.38 3.24 1.41
N ALA A 83 17.40 2.39 1.42
CA ALA A 83 17.26 0.94 1.43
C ALA A 83 16.56 0.46 2.71
N GLU A 84 17.01 0.95 3.88
CA GLU A 84 16.37 0.67 5.17
C GLU A 84 14.90 1.13 5.19
N TYR A 85 14.64 2.31 4.64
CA TYR A 85 13.27 2.81 4.57
C TYR A 85 12.36 1.94 3.71
N LEU A 86 12.85 1.49 2.56
CA LEU A 86 12.07 0.65 1.63
C LEU A 86 11.88 -0.78 2.14
N MET A 87 12.74 -1.24 3.04
CA MET A 87 12.68 -2.58 3.60
C MET A 87 11.35 -2.80 4.34
N GLY A 88 10.54 -3.72 3.83
CA GLY A 88 9.22 -4.04 4.40
C GLY A 88 8.10 -3.03 4.11
N LYS A 89 8.36 -1.88 3.49
CA LYS A 89 7.34 -0.88 3.13
C LYS A 89 6.67 -1.19 1.78
N VAL A 90 7.42 -1.75 0.83
CA VAL A 90 6.92 -2.03 -0.51
C VAL A 90 6.60 -3.51 -0.67
N PRO A 91 5.33 -3.91 -0.83
CA PRO A 91 4.98 -5.31 -1.05
C PRO A 91 5.66 -5.88 -2.29
N GLY A 92 6.38 -7.01 -2.12
CA GLY A 92 7.08 -7.69 -3.21
C GLY A 92 8.41 -7.06 -3.63
N LEU A 93 8.90 -6.05 -2.93
CA LEU A 93 10.29 -5.61 -2.98
C LEU A 93 11.06 -6.27 -1.84
N THR A 94 12.16 -6.90 -2.15
CA THR A 94 13.12 -7.44 -1.18
C THR A 94 14.43 -6.68 -1.31
N VAL A 95 14.97 -6.25 -0.19
CA VAL A 95 16.25 -5.53 -0.11
C VAL A 95 17.21 -6.40 0.68
N PHE A 96 18.38 -6.66 0.12
CA PHE A 96 19.45 -7.43 0.74
C PHE A 96 20.66 -6.53 0.93
N GLN A 97 21.32 -6.63 2.07
CA GLN A 97 22.63 -6.02 2.25
C GLN A 97 23.69 -6.88 1.58
N GLU A 98 24.52 -6.29 0.74
CA GLU A 98 25.61 -6.95 0.05
C GLU A 98 26.89 -6.11 0.12
N GLY A 99 27.81 -6.52 0.99
CA GLY A 99 29.00 -5.73 1.29
C GLY A 99 28.65 -4.37 1.89
N ASP A 100 29.14 -3.30 1.27
CA ASP A 100 28.90 -1.92 1.69
C ASP A 100 27.65 -1.29 1.04
N GLY A 101 26.93 -2.04 0.19
CA GLY A 101 25.75 -1.58 -0.54
C GLY A 101 24.52 -2.45 -0.32
N TYR A 102 23.48 -2.17 -1.10
CA TYR A 102 22.22 -2.90 -1.06
C TYR A 102 21.87 -3.42 -2.45
N ARG A 103 21.31 -4.63 -2.47
CA ARG A 103 20.72 -5.23 -3.67
C ARG A 103 19.19 -5.22 -3.54
N TYR A 104 18.56 -4.82 -4.61
CA TYR A 104 17.09 -4.73 -4.69
C TYR A 104 16.55 -5.79 -5.63
N GLN A 105 15.46 -6.44 -5.23
CA GLN A 105 14.83 -7.48 -6.03
C GLN A 105 13.30 -7.35 -5.94
N ILE A 106 12.63 -7.32 -7.10
CA ILE A 106 11.18 -7.26 -7.20
C ILE A 106 10.66 -8.65 -7.55
N ARG A 107 9.77 -9.20 -6.68
CA ARG A 107 9.10 -10.51 -6.84
C ARG A 107 10.00 -11.72 -7.06
N GLY A 108 11.24 -11.69 -6.58
CA GLY A 108 12.18 -12.80 -6.71
C GLY A 108 12.98 -12.80 -8.01
N ALA A 109 13.85 -13.79 -8.17
CA ALA A 109 14.73 -13.92 -9.33
C ALA A 109 13.93 -14.40 -10.55
N ASN A 110 13.74 -13.54 -11.54
CA ASN A 110 13.08 -13.88 -12.79
C ASN A 110 14.07 -14.27 -13.91
N SER A 111 15.37 -14.20 -13.64
CA SER A 111 16.39 -14.50 -14.64
C SER A 111 17.36 -15.56 -14.12
N PHE A 112 17.59 -16.59 -14.92
CA PHE A 112 18.63 -17.62 -14.65
C PHE A 112 20.02 -17.20 -15.11
N TYR A 113 20.13 -16.21 -16.02
CA TYR A 113 21.39 -15.85 -16.71
C TYR A 113 21.66 -14.34 -16.77
N GLY A 114 20.90 -13.49 -16.08
CA GLY A 114 21.06 -12.04 -16.14
C GLY A 114 20.99 -11.37 -14.77
N SER A 115 21.24 -10.06 -14.75
CA SER A 115 21.00 -9.24 -13.57
C SER A 115 19.54 -9.40 -13.11
N THR A 116 19.33 -9.52 -11.81
CA THR A 116 18.01 -9.54 -11.18
C THR A 116 17.65 -8.17 -10.60
N GLU A 117 18.51 -7.19 -10.78
CA GLU A 117 18.29 -5.83 -10.29
C GLU A 117 17.25 -5.10 -11.11
N PRO A 118 16.37 -4.32 -10.44
CA PRO A 118 15.43 -3.45 -11.12
C PRO A 118 16.14 -2.25 -11.76
N LEU A 119 15.47 -1.60 -12.70
CA LEU A 119 15.89 -0.30 -13.21
C LEU A 119 15.60 0.78 -12.17
N PHE A 120 16.58 1.64 -11.88
CA PHE A 120 16.39 2.79 -11.01
C PHE A 120 16.21 4.07 -11.80
N LEU A 121 15.22 4.87 -11.42
CA LEU A 121 14.96 6.20 -11.96
C LEU A 121 14.84 7.20 -10.83
N VAL A 122 15.63 8.27 -10.86
CA VAL A 122 15.57 9.38 -9.91
C VAL A 122 15.16 10.64 -10.67
N ASP A 123 14.00 11.18 -10.35
CA ASP A 123 13.38 12.30 -11.06
C ASP A 123 13.34 12.11 -12.60
N GLY A 124 13.13 10.86 -13.03
CA GLY A 124 13.08 10.45 -14.43
C GLY A 124 14.44 10.19 -15.08
N ILE A 125 15.54 10.35 -14.34
CA ILE A 125 16.90 10.07 -14.82
C ILE A 125 17.30 8.68 -14.34
N GLU A 126 17.81 7.87 -15.27
CA GLU A 126 18.32 6.55 -14.94
C GLU A 126 19.63 6.62 -14.14
N THR A 127 19.73 5.78 -13.12
CA THR A 127 20.91 5.65 -12.26
C THR A 127 21.16 4.18 -11.95
N ASP A 128 22.42 3.83 -11.73
CA ASP A 128 22.82 2.46 -11.39
C ASP A 128 22.68 2.15 -9.90
N ASN A 129 22.64 3.17 -9.04
CA ASN A 129 22.59 3.00 -7.60
C ASN A 129 21.78 4.13 -6.93
N ILE A 130 21.01 3.77 -5.90
CA ILE A 130 20.19 4.70 -5.13
C ILE A 130 20.60 4.81 -3.65
N ASP A 131 21.63 4.06 -3.22
CA ASP A 131 22.04 3.99 -1.81
C ASP A 131 22.55 5.32 -1.26
N HIS A 132 23.04 6.19 -2.16
CA HIS A 132 23.54 7.53 -1.82
C HIS A 132 22.42 8.56 -1.59
N ILE A 133 21.17 8.21 -1.90
CA ILE A 133 20.05 9.15 -1.78
C ILE A 133 19.68 9.30 -0.31
N ASN A 134 19.64 10.57 0.14
CA ASN A 134 19.18 10.88 1.48
C ASN A 134 17.65 10.66 1.56
N PRO A 135 17.17 9.78 2.45
CA PRO A 135 15.74 9.51 2.59
C PRO A 135 14.92 10.78 2.83
N LEU A 136 15.44 11.77 3.54
CA LEU A 136 14.75 13.03 3.85
C LEU A 136 14.45 13.88 2.61
N GLU A 137 15.21 13.69 1.53
CA GLU A 137 15.00 14.38 0.25
C GLU A 137 13.97 13.69 -0.64
N VAL A 138 13.53 12.48 -0.28
CA VAL A 138 12.58 11.71 -1.06
C VAL A 138 11.15 12.12 -0.74
N ARG A 139 10.36 12.38 -1.78
CA ARG A 139 8.91 12.65 -1.70
C ARG A 139 8.11 11.36 -1.80
N SER A 140 8.39 10.55 -2.82
CA SER A 140 7.68 9.30 -3.07
C SER A 140 8.58 8.30 -3.76
N VAL A 141 8.29 7.02 -3.54
CA VAL A 141 8.88 5.90 -4.26
C VAL A 141 7.76 5.11 -4.91
N GLU A 142 7.88 4.87 -6.21
CA GLU A 142 6.92 4.10 -7.00
C GLU A 142 7.64 2.89 -7.58
N VAL A 143 7.06 1.70 -7.38
CA VAL A 143 7.63 0.45 -7.87
C VAL A 143 6.71 -0.13 -8.93
N LEU A 144 7.18 -0.11 -10.17
CA LEU A 144 6.50 -0.67 -11.32
C LEU A 144 6.88 -2.15 -11.44
N LYS A 145 5.87 -2.99 -11.59
CA LYS A 145 6.00 -4.45 -11.67
C LYS A 145 5.30 -4.95 -12.93
N ASP A 146 5.81 -6.03 -13.47
CA ASP A 146 5.17 -6.73 -14.60
C ASP A 146 4.88 -5.79 -15.79
N GLY A 147 3.61 -5.77 -16.23
CA GLY A 147 3.19 -4.99 -17.40
C GLY A 147 3.45 -3.49 -17.31
N SER A 148 3.46 -2.88 -16.11
CA SER A 148 3.77 -1.44 -15.97
C SER A 148 5.25 -1.12 -16.23
N ALA A 149 6.14 -2.07 -15.97
CA ALA A 149 7.56 -1.93 -16.23
C ALA A 149 7.91 -2.14 -17.72
N SER A 150 7.01 -2.74 -18.51
CA SER A 150 7.24 -3.08 -19.93
C SER A 150 7.49 -1.86 -20.83
N ILE A 151 7.04 -0.67 -20.42
CA ILE A 151 7.31 0.60 -21.14
C ILE A 151 8.81 0.90 -21.22
N TYR A 152 9.61 0.37 -20.27
CA TYR A 152 11.06 0.50 -20.25
C TYR A 152 11.78 -0.62 -21.02
N GLY A 153 11.01 -1.45 -21.76
CA GLY A 153 11.53 -2.54 -22.57
C GLY A 153 12.31 -3.57 -21.77
N THR A 154 13.40 -4.08 -22.32
CA THR A 154 14.24 -5.09 -21.68
C THR A 154 14.89 -4.61 -20.39
N ARG A 155 15.11 -3.31 -20.22
CA ARG A 155 15.70 -2.71 -19.01
C ARG A 155 14.72 -2.76 -17.84
N GLY A 156 13.41 -2.70 -18.10
CA GLY A 156 12.35 -2.85 -17.09
C GLY A 156 11.95 -4.29 -16.80
N ALA A 157 12.61 -5.29 -17.39
CA ALA A 157 12.21 -6.70 -17.25
C ALA A 157 12.16 -7.20 -15.80
N ASN A 158 13.03 -6.68 -14.95
CA ASN A 158 13.08 -7.00 -13.51
C ASN A 158 12.25 -6.04 -12.64
N GLY A 159 11.50 -5.15 -13.27
CA GLY A 159 10.76 -4.07 -12.63
C GLY A 159 11.54 -2.75 -12.61
N VAL A 160 10.85 -1.68 -12.19
CA VAL A 160 11.42 -0.33 -12.13
C VAL A 160 11.13 0.27 -10.77
N ILE A 161 12.14 0.87 -10.15
CA ILE A 161 12.00 1.67 -8.93
C ILE A 161 12.20 3.13 -9.30
N MET A 162 11.15 3.92 -9.13
CA MET A 162 11.15 5.35 -9.42
C MET A 162 11.14 6.13 -8.12
N ILE A 163 12.07 7.04 -7.97
CA ILE A 163 12.20 7.95 -6.83
C ILE A 163 11.92 9.36 -7.31
N THR A 164 11.00 10.04 -6.61
CA THR A 164 10.73 11.46 -6.82
C THR A 164 11.24 12.22 -5.60
N THR A 165 12.08 13.23 -5.82
CA THR A 165 12.65 14.04 -4.75
C THR A 165 11.75 15.23 -4.38
N LYS A 166 11.97 15.78 -3.19
CA LYS A 166 11.37 17.03 -2.75
C LYS A 166 12.13 18.19 -3.43
N ARG A 167 11.42 19.05 -4.11
CA ARG A 167 11.94 20.30 -4.67
C ARG A 167 11.55 21.47 -3.80
#